data_769087f26173b53d15e93df887493523
#
_entry.id   769087f26173b53d15e93df887493523
#
_cell.length_a   1.000
_cell.length_b   1.000
_cell.length_c   1.000
_cell.angle_alpha   90.00
_cell.angle_beta   90.00
_cell.angle_gamma   90.00
#
_symmetry.space_group_name_H-M   'P 1'
#
loop_
_entity.id
_entity.type
_entity.pdbx_description
1 polymer ?
#
loop_
_entity_poly.entity_id
_entity_poly.type
_entity_poly.pdbx_seq_one_letter_code
_entity_poly.pdbx_strand_id
1 'polypeptide(L)'
;MKNKLIKILCPFFAFAVCLSVFSLIAFGDDTDINGTYKYTSDTDTLEIFSDDIMIDRTEADFSKNPWFSYKSSIKHIIIHNGVTKISDLAFSRMDNLLDVQIPDTVVSIGNSAFAGNDNLNKLEISDNVTSIGDYAFGLNSKMLVKSDFECVCSSVSFAQSWCLKNYVPFTTEFVGNSQTVNINVNKKQYYWSFVPKTDCNITFYSSSKSDTEGLIYDYNSYTYNSNYNEMKKSAISYNDDVGNDLNFKISTTLKAGKRYYLSTKFKLSSRIGSYVVNFNYTCIENHSYVASCLEQDFISGNYDILVLKCVNCSARICRQNPCRAKCE
;
A
#
# COMPACT_ATOMS: atom_id res chain seq x y z
N MET A 1 -59.71 10.95 -46.37
CA MET A 1 -58.26 10.93 -46.65
C MET A 1 -57.36 11.45 -45.47
N LYS A 2 -57.91 11.88 -44.35
CA LYS A 2 -57.09 12.43 -43.26
C LYS A 2 -56.67 11.35 -42.20
N ASN A 3 -57.29 10.17 -42.15
CA ASN A 3 -57.01 9.16 -41.13
C ASN A 3 -55.96 8.07 -41.49
N LYS A 4 -55.46 8.12 -42.78
CA LYS A 4 -54.39 7.17 -43.17
C LYS A 4 -52.98 7.71 -43.03
N LEU A 5 -52.80 9.04 -42.93
CA LEU A 5 -51.48 9.65 -42.77
C LEU A 5 -50.94 9.52 -41.29
N ILE A 6 -51.86 9.52 -40.32
CA ILE A 6 -51.48 9.46 -38.90
C ILE A 6 -51.00 8.05 -38.50
N LYS A 7 -51.47 6.98 -39.16
CA LYS A 7 -51.06 5.60 -38.87
C LYS A 7 -49.70 5.20 -39.47
N ILE A 8 -49.16 5.97 -40.43
CA ILE A 8 -47.86 5.69 -41.06
C ILE A 8 -46.73 6.45 -40.35
N LEU A 9 -47.03 7.56 -39.67
CA LEU A 9 -46.04 8.35 -38.94
C LEU A 9 -45.72 7.79 -37.51
N CYS A 10 -46.68 7.03 -36.93
CA CYS A 10 -46.51 6.49 -35.58
C CYS A 10 -45.38 5.45 -35.44
N PRO A 11 -45.19 4.48 -36.37
CA PRO A 11 -44.10 3.52 -36.22
C PRO A 11 -42.70 4.14 -36.48
N PHE A 12 -42.63 5.19 -37.34
CA PHE A 12 -41.32 5.87 -37.56
C PHE A 12 -40.91 6.76 -36.40
N PHE A 13 -41.85 7.42 -35.73
CA PHE A 13 -41.56 8.24 -34.56
C PHE A 13 -41.26 7.38 -33.34
N ALA A 14 -41.94 6.25 -33.16
CA ALA A 14 -41.65 5.30 -32.09
C ALA A 14 -40.29 4.60 -32.28
N PHE A 15 -39.89 4.32 -33.53
CA PHE A 15 -38.60 3.74 -33.85
C PHE A 15 -37.45 4.75 -33.70
N ALA A 16 -37.65 6.03 -34.07
CA ALA A 16 -36.65 7.06 -33.81
C ALA A 16 -36.51 7.42 -32.35
N VAL A 17 -37.60 7.40 -31.56
CA VAL A 17 -37.55 7.59 -30.10
C VAL A 17 -36.94 6.39 -29.42
N CYS A 18 -37.21 5.14 -29.87
CA CYS A 18 -36.51 3.95 -29.37
C CYS A 18 -35.01 3.96 -29.70
N LEU A 19 -34.63 4.40 -30.93
CA LEU A 19 -33.19 4.51 -31.28
C LEU A 19 -32.50 5.63 -30.51
N SER A 20 -33.18 6.75 -30.25
CA SER A 20 -32.60 7.82 -29.40
C SER A 20 -32.55 7.46 -27.92
N VAL A 21 -33.51 6.68 -27.43
CA VAL A 21 -33.47 6.14 -26.07
C VAL A 21 -32.42 5.02 -25.94
N PHE A 22 -32.23 4.19 -26.99
CA PHE A 22 -31.15 3.20 -27.01
C PHE A 22 -29.76 3.84 -27.13
N SER A 23 -29.62 4.97 -27.80
CA SER A 23 -28.36 5.71 -27.86
C SER A 23 -28.08 6.54 -26.60
N LEU A 24 -29.11 6.86 -25.79
CA LEU A 24 -28.94 7.52 -24.48
C LEU A 24 -28.71 6.52 -23.33
N ILE A 25 -29.05 5.23 -23.54
CA ILE A 25 -28.79 4.18 -22.52
C ILE A 25 -27.36 3.62 -22.66
N ALA A 26 -26.60 4.03 -23.70
CA ALA A 26 -25.24 3.56 -23.94
C ALA A 26 -24.15 4.18 -23.02
N PHE A 27 -24.51 5.03 -22.08
CA PHE A 27 -23.62 5.63 -21.07
C PHE A 27 -24.22 5.54 -19.67
N GLY A 28 -24.80 4.42 -19.33
CA GLY A 28 -25.28 4.14 -17.97
C GLY A 28 -24.27 3.30 -17.22
N ASP A 29 -24.13 3.57 -15.93
CA ASP A 29 -23.45 2.71 -15.00
C ASP A 29 -23.93 1.26 -15.14
N ASP A 30 -23.01 0.31 -15.26
CA ASP A 30 -23.34 -1.11 -15.34
C ASP A 30 -23.33 -1.71 -13.94
N THR A 31 -24.52 -2.02 -13.45
CA THR A 31 -24.71 -2.72 -12.17
C THR A 31 -25.33 -4.07 -12.47
N ASP A 32 -24.78 -5.15 -11.92
CA ASP A 32 -25.38 -6.46 -12.10
C ASP A 32 -26.75 -6.54 -11.41
N ILE A 33 -27.58 -7.50 -11.86
CA ILE A 33 -28.97 -7.68 -11.41
C ILE A 33 -29.07 -7.93 -9.89
N ASN A 34 -28.01 -8.44 -9.26
CA ASN A 34 -27.96 -8.77 -7.83
C ASN A 34 -27.29 -7.66 -7.00
N GLY A 35 -26.77 -6.59 -7.64
CA GLY A 35 -26.04 -5.52 -6.96
C GLY A 35 -24.71 -5.96 -6.34
N THR A 36 -24.07 -6.98 -6.93
CA THR A 36 -22.79 -7.50 -6.42
C THR A 36 -21.59 -6.69 -6.90
N TYR A 37 -21.72 -5.99 -8.02
CA TYR A 37 -20.76 -5.00 -8.49
C TYR A 37 -21.44 -3.83 -9.23
N LYS A 38 -20.72 -2.74 -9.37
CA LYS A 38 -21.12 -1.58 -10.19
C LYS A 38 -19.90 -1.03 -10.92
N TYR A 39 -20.04 -0.77 -12.23
CA TYR A 39 -19.07 0.01 -12.97
C TYR A 39 -19.67 1.37 -13.34
N THR A 40 -18.96 2.44 -12.99
CA THR A 40 -19.35 3.84 -13.26
C THR A 40 -18.42 4.41 -14.34
N SER A 41 -18.94 4.61 -15.54
CA SER A 41 -18.16 5.04 -16.71
C SER A 41 -17.62 6.47 -16.62
N ASP A 42 -18.33 7.36 -15.91
CA ASP A 42 -17.90 8.77 -15.76
C ASP A 42 -16.63 8.92 -14.90
N THR A 43 -16.38 7.95 -14.02
CA THR A 43 -15.23 7.95 -13.11
C THR A 43 -14.27 6.79 -13.36
N ASP A 44 -14.56 5.92 -14.33
CA ASP A 44 -13.82 4.68 -14.61
C ASP A 44 -13.63 3.80 -13.35
N THR A 45 -14.64 3.79 -12.47
CA THR A 45 -14.61 3.12 -11.16
C THR A 45 -15.41 1.84 -11.17
N LEU A 46 -14.78 0.75 -10.74
CA LEU A 46 -15.41 -0.52 -10.44
C LEU A 46 -15.58 -0.67 -8.92
N GLU A 47 -16.81 -0.86 -8.47
CA GLU A 47 -17.16 -1.13 -7.08
C GLU A 47 -17.58 -2.58 -6.91
N ILE A 48 -17.10 -3.26 -5.87
CA ILE A 48 -17.42 -4.66 -5.54
C ILE A 48 -18.07 -4.73 -4.16
N PHE A 49 -19.25 -5.33 -4.08
CA PHE A 49 -20.07 -5.34 -2.86
C PHE A 49 -20.22 -6.73 -2.21
N SER A 50 -19.90 -7.83 -2.90
CA SER A 50 -20.13 -9.19 -2.41
C SER A 50 -19.04 -10.17 -2.83
N ASP A 51 -18.79 -11.17 -1.98
CA ASP A 51 -17.96 -12.35 -2.30
C ASP A 51 -18.56 -13.24 -3.38
N ASP A 52 -19.87 -13.17 -3.59
CA ASP A 52 -20.59 -14.06 -4.53
C ASP A 52 -20.05 -13.95 -5.96
N ILE A 53 -19.47 -12.78 -6.31
CA ILE A 53 -18.87 -12.53 -7.62
C ILE A 53 -17.37 -12.85 -7.66
N MET A 54 -16.75 -13.04 -6.50
CA MET A 54 -15.32 -13.37 -6.37
C MET A 54 -15.06 -14.84 -6.60
N ILE A 55 -15.22 -15.28 -7.85
CA ILE A 55 -15.03 -16.67 -8.28
C ILE A 55 -13.59 -16.82 -8.80
N ASP A 56 -12.86 -17.82 -8.31
CA ASP A 56 -11.53 -18.15 -8.81
C ASP A 56 -11.57 -18.49 -10.30
N ARG A 57 -10.70 -17.88 -11.07
CA ARG A 57 -10.58 -18.06 -12.51
C ARG A 57 -9.26 -18.73 -12.87
N THR A 58 -9.25 -19.38 -14.01
CA THR A 58 -8.03 -19.82 -14.69
C THR A 58 -7.73 -18.87 -15.86
N GLU A 59 -6.55 -18.98 -16.46
CA GLU A 59 -6.23 -18.23 -17.69
C GLU A 59 -7.25 -18.47 -18.81
N ALA A 60 -7.80 -19.68 -18.92
CA ALA A 60 -8.83 -20.00 -19.91
C ALA A 60 -10.19 -19.36 -19.61
N ASP A 61 -10.47 -19.05 -18.34
CA ASP A 61 -11.73 -18.48 -17.87
C ASP A 61 -11.64 -17.00 -17.52
N PHE A 62 -10.48 -16.38 -17.69
CA PHE A 62 -10.24 -14.99 -17.32
C PHE A 62 -11.27 -14.02 -17.93
N SER A 63 -11.66 -14.23 -19.19
CA SER A 63 -12.67 -13.43 -19.87
C SER A 63 -14.09 -13.58 -19.31
N LYS A 64 -14.32 -14.53 -18.41
CA LYS A 64 -15.62 -14.72 -17.72
C LYS A 64 -15.77 -13.83 -16.47
N ASN A 65 -14.75 -13.03 -16.10
CA ASN A 65 -14.93 -12.02 -15.07
C ASN A 65 -16.00 -11.01 -15.55
N PRO A 66 -16.98 -10.68 -14.72
CA PRO A 66 -18.10 -9.84 -15.15
C PRO A 66 -17.68 -8.46 -15.67
N TRP A 67 -16.62 -7.90 -15.12
CA TRP A 67 -16.03 -6.60 -15.54
C TRP A 67 -15.01 -6.71 -16.66
N PHE A 68 -14.82 -7.88 -17.26
CA PHE A 68 -13.80 -8.09 -18.30
C PHE A 68 -13.95 -7.15 -19.49
N SER A 69 -15.20 -6.83 -19.90
CA SER A 69 -15.48 -5.89 -20.98
C SER A 69 -14.99 -4.46 -20.68
N TYR A 70 -14.86 -4.10 -19.42
CA TYR A 70 -14.42 -2.77 -18.95
C TYR A 70 -12.95 -2.72 -18.54
N LYS A 71 -12.22 -3.84 -18.59
CA LYS A 71 -10.86 -3.96 -18.02
C LYS A 71 -9.87 -2.90 -18.51
N SER A 72 -10.03 -2.43 -19.77
CA SER A 72 -9.18 -1.38 -20.34
C SER A 72 -9.64 0.04 -20.01
N SER A 73 -10.83 0.19 -19.42
CA SER A 73 -11.36 1.49 -19.00
C SER A 73 -11.17 1.71 -17.49
N ILE A 74 -11.20 0.63 -16.68
CA ILE A 74 -11.14 0.72 -15.22
C ILE A 74 -9.83 1.34 -14.77
N LYS A 75 -9.95 2.43 -14.01
CA LYS A 75 -8.83 3.14 -13.36
C LYS A 75 -8.83 2.98 -11.84
N HIS A 76 -10.01 2.84 -11.25
CA HIS A 76 -10.20 2.79 -9.81
C HIS A 76 -11.02 1.56 -9.43
N ILE A 77 -10.61 0.88 -8.36
CA ILE A 77 -11.39 -0.23 -7.79
C ILE A 77 -11.66 0.07 -6.33
N ILE A 78 -12.92 -0.05 -5.93
CA ILE A 78 -13.35 0.05 -4.54
C ILE A 78 -13.97 -1.28 -4.13
N ILE A 79 -13.32 -1.98 -3.23
CA ILE A 79 -13.87 -3.20 -2.63
C ILE A 79 -14.53 -2.80 -1.33
N HIS A 80 -15.83 -3.08 -1.18
CA HIS A 80 -16.60 -2.67 -0.02
C HIS A 80 -16.50 -3.67 1.14
N ASN A 81 -16.79 -3.17 2.34
CA ASN A 81 -16.89 -4.01 3.54
C ASN A 81 -17.90 -5.15 3.32
N GLY A 82 -17.54 -6.35 3.78
CA GLY A 82 -18.32 -7.57 3.55
C GLY A 82 -17.66 -8.51 2.54
N VAL A 83 -16.83 -7.99 1.64
CA VAL A 83 -15.96 -8.82 0.79
C VAL A 83 -14.80 -9.33 1.64
N THR A 84 -14.64 -10.66 1.68
CA THR A 84 -13.63 -11.34 2.51
C THR A 84 -12.51 -11.96 1.68
N LYS A 85 -12.74 -12.13 0.39
CA LYS A 85 -11.81 -12.76 -0.55
C LYS A 85 -11.68 -11.95 -1.84
N ILE A 86 -10.46 -11.81 -2.33
CA ILE A 86 -10.18 -11.40 -3.70
C ILE A 86 -9.74 -12.66 -4.46
N SER A 87 -10.49 -13.04 -5.49
CA SER A 87 -10.31 -14.31 -6.19
C SER A 87 -9.09 -14.32 -7.11
N ASP A 88 -8.72 -15.52 -7.58
CA ASP A 88 -7.67 -15.71 -8.57
C ASP A 88 -7.98 -14.92 -9.85
N LEU A 89 -7.00 -14.20 -10.37
CA LEU A 89 -7.08 -13.38 -11.59
C LEU A 89 -8.17 -12.29 -11.57
N ALA A 90 -8.77 -11.95 -10.42
CA ALA A 90 -9.93 -11.05 -10.35
C ALA A 90 -9.70 -9.73 -11.08
N PHE A 91 -8.56 -9.11 -10.87
CA PHE A 91 -8.21 -7.79 -11.41
C PHE A 91 -6.87 -7.81 -12.15
N SER A 92 -6.55 -8.95 -12.76
CA SER A 92 -5.32 -9.10 -13.53
C SER A 92 -5.41 -8.38 -14.88
N ARG A 93 -4.27 -7.82 -15.33
CA ARG A 93 -4.10 -7.22 -16.67
C ARG A 93 -5.13 -6.12 -16.98
N MET A 94 -5.37 -5.25 -16.02
CA MET A 94 -6.15 -4.04 -16.20
C MET A 94 -5.21 -2.90 -16.61
N ASP A 95 -5.22 -2.56 -17.91
CA ASP A 95 -4.19 -1.73 -18.54
C ASP A 95 -4.08 -0.32 -17.94
N ASN A 96 -5.20 0.21 -17.42
CA ASN A 96 -5.28 1.57 -16.90
C ASN A 96 -5.50 1.66 -15.38
N LEU A 97 -5.46 0.55 -14.65
CA LEU A 97 -5.70 0.54 -13.21
C LEU A 97 -4.63 1.34 -12.46
N LEU A 98 -5.07 2.34 -11.69
CA LEU A 98 -4.21 3.26 -10.94
C LEU A 98 -4.19 2.94 -9.46
N ASP A 99 -5.35 2.64 -8.87
CA ASP A 99 -5.51 2.41 -7.44
C ASP A 99 -6.61 1.41 -7.12
N VAL A 100 -6.48 0.81 -5.94
CA VAL A 100 -7.43 -0.15 -5.38
C VAL A 100 -7.59 0.15 -3.89
N GLN A 101 -8.84 0.28 -3.44
CA GLN A 101 -9.19 0.33 -2.04
C GLN A 101 -9.61 -1.08 -1.57
N ILE A 102 -8.84 -1.65 -0.64
CA ILE A 102 -9.09 -2.98 -0.08
C ILE A 102 -9.52 -2.81 1.37
N PRO A 103 -10.73 -3.25 1.75
CA PRO A 103 -11.23 -3.09 3.12
C PRO A 103 -10.58 -4.09 4.09
N ASP A 104 -10.65 -3.77 5.38
CA ASP A 104 -10.14 -4.64 6.45
C ASP A 104 -10.88 -5.98 6.59
N THR A 105 -12.01 -6.15 5.91
CA THR A 105 -12.74 -7.42 5.88
C THR A 105 -12.08 -8.48 5.01
N VAL A 106 -11.18 -8.08 4.09
CA VAL A 106 -10.47 -9.04 3.22
C VAL A 106 -9.44 -9.83 4.01
N VAL A 107 -9.57 -11.16 3.97
CA VAL A 107 -8.67 -12.10 4.66
C VAL A 107 -7.79 -12.90 3.68
N SER A 108 -8.15 -12.92 2.39
CA SER A 108 -7.38 -13.64 1.37
C SER A 108 -7.32 -12.92 0.03
N ILE A 109 -6.17 -13.01 -0.63
CA ILE A 109 -5.92 -12.49 -1.99
C ILE A 109 -5.44 -13.67 -2.84
N GLY A 110 -6.11 -13.92 -3.95
CA GLY A 110 -5.87 -15.07 -4.83
C GLY A 110 -4.62 -14.95 -5.69
N ASN A 111 -4.34 -16.02 -6.43
CA ASN A 111 -3.22 -16.08 -7.37
C ASN A 111 -3.41 -15.06 -8.50
N SER A 112 -2.34 -14.33 -8.81
CA SER A 112 -2.33 -13.33 -9.89
C SER A 112 -3.48 -12.30 -9.81
N ALA A 113 -4.07 -12.08 -8.63
CA ALA A 113 -5.27 -11.25 -8.47
C ALA A 113 -5.09 -9.83 -9.05
N PHE A 114 -3.90 -9.25 -8.95
CA PHE A 114 -3.55 -7.93 -9.50
C PHE A 114 -2.30 -8.00 -10.39
N ALA A 115 -1.95 -9.17 -10.92
CA ALA A 115 -0.77 -9.31 -11.78
C ALA A 115 -0.95 -8.59 -13.13
N GLY A 116 0.14 -8.08 -13.68
CA GLY A 116 0.14 -7.48 -15.01
C GLY A 116 -0.47 -6.09 -15.09
N ASN A 117 -0.60 -5.37 -13.97
CA ASN A 117 -1.11 -4.02 -13.90
C ASN A 117 0.04 -3.00 -13.93
N ASP A 118 0.40 -2.52 -15.13
CA ASP A 118 1.58 -1.67 -15.32
C ASP A 118 1.47 -0.31 -14.62
N ASN A 119 0.26 0.22 -14.47
CA ASN A 119 0.00 1.53 -13.87
C ASN A 119 -0.32 1.47 -12.37
N LEU A 120 -0.60 0.29 -11.82
CA LEU A 120 -0.83 0.12 -10.38
C LEU A 120 0.50 0.12 -9.65
N ASN A 121 0.79 1.19 -8.91
CA ASN A 121 2.08 1.37 -8.23
C ASN A 121 1.99 1.25 -6.71
N LYS A 122 0.78 1.11 -6.16
CA LYS A 122 0.59 0.99 -4.71
C LYS A 122 -0.59 0.10 -4.37
N LEU A 123 -0.43 -0.73 -3.34
CA LEU A 123 -1.51 -1.42 -2.64
C LEU A 123 -1.31 -1.31 -1.14
N GLU A 124 -2.38 -1.03 -0.41
CA GLU A 124 -2.40 -1.08 1.05
C GLU A 124 -3.07 -2.39 1.48
N ILE A 125 -2.34 -3.19 2.24
CA ILE A 125 -2.79 -4.53 2.66
C ILE A 125 -2.90 -4.55 4.18
N SER A 126 -4.10 -4.80 4.66
CA SER A 126 -4.45 -4.88 6.07
C SER A 126 -3.82 -6.11 6.76
N ASP A 127 -3.64 -6.02 8.07
CA ASP A 127 -3.14 -7.13 8.91
C ASP A 127 -4.11 -8.33 8.99
N ASN A 128 -5.37 -8.13 8.61
CA ASN A 128 -6.36 -9.19 8.54
C ASN A 128 -6.12 -10.16 7.38
N VAL A 129 -5.32 -9.77 6.39
CA VAL A 129 -4.95 -10.68 5.29
C VAL A 129 -3.99 -11.74 5.79
N THR A 130 -4.45 -13.00 5.77
CA THR A 130 -3.72 -14.18 6.25
C THR A 130 -3.28 -15.12 5.12
N SER A 131 -3.72 -14.85 3.89
CA SER A 131 -3.36 -15.64 2.71
C SER A 131 -3.20 -14.75 1.49
N ILE A 132 -2.09 -14.92 0.78
CA ILE A 132 -1.81 -14.25 -0.50
C ILE A 132 -1.24 -15.30 -1.44
N GLY A 133 -1.88 -15.45 -2.60
CA GLY A 133 -1.53 -16.42 -3.63
C GLY A 133 -0.24 -16.05 -4.38
N ASP A 134 0.18 -16.94 -5.26
CA ASP A 134 1.37 -16.72 -6.08
C ASP A 134 1.12 -15.61 -7.09
N TYR A 135 2.14 -14.76 -7.30
CA TYR A 135 2.10 -13.64 -8.26
C TYR A 135 0.98 -12.63 -8.01
N ALA A 136 0.43 -12.55 -6.81
CA ALA A 136 -0.81 -11.82 -6.51
C ALA A 136 -0.77 -10.33 -6.92
N PHE A 137 0.36 -9.65 -6.73
CA PHE A 137 0.54 -8.23 -7.09
C PHE A 137 2.01 -7.84 -7.27
N GLY A 138 2.24 -6.59 -7.68
CA GLY A 138 3.60 -6.02 -7.84
C GLY A 138 4.33 -6.49 -9.10
N LEU A 139 3.61 -7.05 -10.06
CA LEU A 139 4.15 -7.53 -11.33
C LEU A 139 3.61 -6.71 -12.50
N ASN A 140 4.46 -6.42 -13.46
CA ASN A 140 4.09 -5.77 -14.73
C ASN A 140 3.49 -6.77 -15.74
N SER A 141 3.08 -6.28 -16.90
CA SER A 141 2.52 -7.09 -18.00
C SER A 141 3.46 -8.17 -18.54
N LYS A 142 4.78 -8.08 -18.28
CA LYS A 142 5.78 -9.09 -18.60
C LYS A 142 6.03 -10.07 -17.46
N MET A 143 5.21 -10.04 -16.40
CA MET A 143 5.35 -10.84 -15.16
C MET A 143 6.68 -10.63 -14.44
N LEU A 144 7.27 -9.42 -14.56
CA LEU A 144 8.47 -9.02 -13.83
C LEU A 144 8.07 -8.14 -12.64
N VAL A 145 8.77 -8.29 -11.53
CA VAL A 145 8.58 -7.45 -10.34
C VAL A 145 8.84 -6.00 -10.70
N LYS A 146 7.90 -5.12 -10.36
CA LYS A 146 8.00 -3.68 -10.55
C LYS A 146 8.81 -3.06 -9.41
N SER A 147 9.93 -2.41 -9.73
CA SER A 147 10.77 -1.72 -8.74
C SER A 147 10.13 -0.45 -8.17
N ASP A 148 9.17 0.13 -8.88
CA ASP A 148 8.39 1.32 -8.51
C ASP A 148 7.08 0.97 -7.79
N PHE A 149 6.76 -0.31 -7.62
CA PHE A 149 5.61 -0.77 -6.86
C PHE A 149 5.85 -0.63 -5.34
N GLU A 150 4.78 -0.38 -4.60
CA GLU A 150 4.81 -0.26 -3.15
C GLU A 150 3.64 -1.01 -2.51
N CYS A 151 3.93 -2.09 -1.79
CA CYS A 151 2.99 -2.71 -0.88
C CYS A 151 3.10 -2.03 0.49
N VAL A 152 2.08 -1.29 0.91
CA VAL A 152 2.03 -0.71 2.26
C VAL A 152 1.40 -1.73 3.19
N CYS A 153 2.13 -2.11 4.23
CA CYS A 153 1.71 -3.14 5.18
C CYS A 153 2.40 -2.94 6.53
N SER A 154 1.84 -3.49 7.59
CA SER A 154 2.48 -3.44 8.91
C SER A 154 3.72 -4.32 8.97
N SER A 155 4.62 -3.99 9.91
CA SER A 155 5.69 -4.90 10.30
C SER A 155 5.09 -6.17 10.88
N VAL A 156 5.60 -7.32 10.45
CA VAL A 156 5.17 -8.66 10.87
C VAL A 156 3.86 -9.19 10.28
N SER A 157 3.23 -8.46 9.38
CA SER A 157 2.04 -8.92 8.67
C SER A 157 2.35 -10.09 7.72
N PHE A 158 1.30 -10.80 7.30
CA PHE A 158 1.43 -11.82 6.26
C PHE A 158 1.89 -11.19 4.94
N ALA A 159 1.36 -10.00 4.61
CA ALA A 159 1.73 -9.25 3.42
C ALA A 159 3.23 -8.90 3.39
N GLN A 160 3.81 -8.44 4.51
CA GLN A 160 5.26 -8.20 4.60
C GLN A 160 6.05 -9.47 4.31
N SER A 161 5.68 -10.59 4.95
CA SER A 161 6.36 -11.88 4.77
C SER A 161 6.27 -12.38 3.33
N TRP A 162 5.12 -12.17 2.69
CA TRP A 162 4.90 -12.51 1.28
C TRP A 162 5.75 -11.62 0.35
N CYS A 163 5.79 -10.30 0.58
CA CYS A 163 6.64 -9.38 -0.18
C CYS A 163 8.12 -9.74 -0.08
N LEU A 164 8.59 -10.05 1.12
CA LEU A 164 9.97 -10.50 1.36
C LEU A 164 10.29 -11.77 0.55
N LYS A 165 9.40 -12.76 0.57
CA LYS A 165 9.58 -14.03 -0.16
C LYS A 165 9.58 -13.85 -1.68
N ASN A 166 8.76 -12.93 -2.20
CA ASN A 166 8.53 -12.73 -3.63
C ASN A 166 9.31 -11.52 -4.20
N TYR A 167 10.18 -10.89 -3.40
CA TYR A 167 11.00 -9.72 -3.78
C TYR A 167 10.18 -8.51 -4.22
N VAL A 168 8.92 -8.41 -3.78
CA VAL A 168 8.05 -7.28 -4.07
C VAL A 168 8.40 -6.12 -3.13
N PRO A 169 8.60 -4.89 -3.64
CA PRO A 169 8.87 -3.74 -2.78
C PRO A 169 7.73 -3.48 -1.82
N PHE A 170 8.06 -3.19 -0.57
CA PHE A 170 7.07 -2.84 0.45
C PHE A 170 7.52 -1.65 1.28
N THR A 171 6.58 -0.98 1.89
CA THR A 171 6.80 0.04 2.91
C THR A 171 6.09 -0.38 4.18
N THR A 172 6.80 -0.26 5.29
CA THR A 172 6.26 -0.51 6.62
C THR A 172 6.40 0.77 7.42
N GLU A 173 5.30 1.34 7.85
CA GLU A 173 5.36 2.53 8.69
C GLU A 173 5.98 2.20 10.04
N PHE A 174 6.97 2.98 10.43
CA PHE A 174 7.51 2.96 11.78
C PHE A 174 6.63 3.89 12.63
N VAL A 175 5.83 3.31 13.49
CA VAL A 175 4.91 4.08 14.34
C VAL A 175 5.69 4.77 15.46
N GLY A 176 5.87 6.08 15.33
CA GLY A 176 6.66 6.87 16.27
C GLY A 176 8.17 6.64 16.14
N ASN A 177 8.91 6.90 17.22
CA ASN A 177 10.38 6.75 17.25
C ASN A 177 10.83 5.46 17.93
N SER A 178 9.90 4.60 18.36
CA SER A 178 10.18 3.42 19.17
C SER A 178 9.12 2.35 18.93
N GLN A 179 9.55 1.11 18.74
CA GLN A 179 8.66 -0.03 18.56
C GLN A 179 9.18 -1.26 19.29
N THR A 180 8.29 -1.98 19.98
CA THR A 180 8.61 -3.27 20.58
C THR A 180 8.57 -4.35 19.51
N VAL A 181 9.62 -5.16 19.43
CA VAL A 181 9.69 -6.35 18.58
C VAL A 181 9.61 -7.61 19.43
N ASN A 182 8.87 -8.61 18.94
CA ASN A 182 8.64 -9.88 19.62
C ASN A 182 9.19 -11.04 18.79
N ILE A 183 10.37 -11.50 19.14
CA ILE A 183 11.03 -12.64 18.49
C ILE A 183 10.48 -13.94 19.08
N ASN A 184 10.03 -14.85 18.25
CA ASN A 184 9.49 -16.15 18.65
C ASN A 184 9.99 -17.27 17.73
N VAL A 185 9.50 -18.49 17.91
CA VAL A 185 9.93 -19.66 17.14
C VAL A 185 9.66 -19.52 15.64
N ASN A 186 8.58 -18.83 15.29
CA ASN A 186 8.15 -18.64 13.89
C ASN A 186 8.70 -17.35 13.28
N LYS A 187 9.07 -16.36 14.12
CA LYS A 187 9.54 -15.06 13.68
C LYS A 187 10.85 -14.70 14.36
N LYS A 188 11.91 -14.88 13.62
CA LYS A 188 13.30 -14.70 14.10
C LYS A 188 13.88 -13.33 13.80
N GLN A 189 13.25 -12.55 12.94
CA GLN A 189 13.77 -11.29 12.43
C GLN A 189 12.65 -10.33 12.09
N TYR A 190 12.86 -9.03 12.28
CA TYR A 190 11.96 -7.95 11.92
C TYR A 190 12.56 -7.12 10.80
N TYR A 191 11.68 -6.55 9.99
CA TYR A 191 12.02 -5.74 8.83
C TYR A 191 11.15 -4.48 8.79
N TRP A 192 11.73 -3.39 8.33
CA TRP A 192 11.04 -2.17 7.92
C TRP A 192 11.61 -1.72 6.59
N SER A 193 10.79 -1.07 5.79
CA SER A 193 11.22 -0.50 4.53
C SER A 193 10.63 0.87 4.34
N PHE A 194 11.40 1.79 3.82
CA PHE A 194 10.96 3.15 3.51
C PHE A 194 11.80 3.78 2.41
N VAL A 195 11.25 4.87 1.82
CA VAL A 195 11.93 5.70 0.83
C VAL A 195 12.03 7.11 1.41
N PRO A 196 13.22 7.62 1.75
CA PRO A 196 13.38 8.99 2.20
C PRO A 196 12.96 9.98 1.11
N LYS A 197 12.21 11.02 1.46
CA LYS A 197 11.84 12.09 0.52
C LYS A 197 12.97 13.09 0.29
N THR A 198 13.90 13.19 1.25
CA THR A 198 15.11 14.03 1.19
C THR A 198 16.27 13.23 1.73
N ASP A 199 17.51 13.67 1.41
CA ASP A 199 18.70 13.13 2.08
C ASP A 199 18.55 13.29 3.60
N CYS A 200 18.81 12.24 4.34
CA CYS A 200 18.62 12.25 5.79
C CYS A 200 19.71 11.48 6.54
N ASN A 201 20.00 11.92 7.76
CA ASN A 201 20.75 11.13 8.73
C ASN A 201 19.80 10.30 9.55
N ILE A 202 20.10 9.02 9.70
CA ILE A 202 19.31 8.13 10.55
C ILE A 202 20.16 7.58 11.68
N THR A 203 19.51 7.29 12.81
CA THR A 203 20.04 6.44 13.86
C THR A 203 19.02 5.37 14.17
N PHE A 204 19.44 4.12 14.00
CA PHE A 204 18.64 2.91 14.22
C PHE A 204 19.36 2.07 15.29
N TYR A 205 18.69 1.80 16.42
CA TYR A 205 19.32 1.16 17.56
C TYR A 205 18.32 0.37 18.40
N SER A 206 18.83 -0.62 19.13
CA SER A 206 18.03 -1.43 20.04
C SER A 206 18.22 -1.00 21.50
N SER A 207 17.25 -1.37 22.33
CA SER A 207 17.34 -1.37 23.80
C SER A 207 16.89 -2.74 24.31
N SER A 208 17.84 -3.54 24.75
CA SER A 208 17.64 -4.95 25.12
C SER A 208 18.56 -5.34 26.28
N LYS A 209 18.14 -6.35 27.05
CA LYS A 209 19.01 -7.04 27.99
C LYS A 209 19.79 -8.21 27.35
N SER A 210 19.61 -8.42 26.06
CA SER A 210 20.20 -9.52 25.30
C SER A 210 20.83 -8.99 24.04
N ASP A 211 21.86 -9.67 23.58
CA ASP A 211 22.63 -9.37 22.41
C ASP A 211 21.74 -9.32 21.16
N THR A 212 21.78 -8.18 20.47
CA THR A 212 20.97 -7.86 19.30
C THR A 212 21.85 -7.38 18.16
N GLU A 213 21.40 -7.57 16.93
CA GLU A 213 22.09 -7.06 15.74
C GLU A 213 21.12 -6.34 14.80
N GLY A 214 21.66 -5.36 14.09
CA GLY A 214 20.92 -4.54 13.13
C GLY A 214 21.63 -4.41 11.79
N LEU A 215 20.86 -4.26 10.73
CA LEU A 215 21.29 -4.08 9.34
C LEU A 215 20.54 -2.96 8.68
N ILE A 216 21.23 -2.22 7.80
CA ILE A 216 20.61 -1.34 6.80
C ILE A 216 21.16 -1.71 5.44
N TYR A 217 20.29 -1.93 4.47
CA TYR A 217 20.64 -2.29 3.11
C TYR A 217 19.66 -1.65 2.10
N ASP A 218 20.07 -1.54 0.84
CA ASP A 218 19.23 -1.03 -0.23
C ASP A 218 18.47 -2.16 -0.96
N TYR A 219 17.55 -1.78 -1.84
CA TYR A 219 16.74 -2.73 -2.58
C TYR A 219 17.57 -3.72 -3.42
N ASN A 220 18.64 -3.25 -4.02
CA ASN A 220 19.47 -4.10 -4.88
C ASN A 220 20.19 -5.18 -4.08
N SER A 221 20.68 -4.84 -2.90
CA SER A 221 21.31 -5.80 -1.98
C SER A 221 20.30 -6.82 -1.46
N TYR A 222 19.04 -6.43 -1.28
CA TYR A 222 17.97 -7.31 -0.84
C TYR A 222 17.58 -8.37 -1.88
N THR A 223 17.45 -7.99 -3.15
CA THR A 223 17.03 -8.92 -4.22
C THR A 223 18.05 -9.99 -4.54
N TYR A 224 19.32 -9.77 -4.18
CA TYR A 224 20.41 -10.70 -4.49
C TYR A 224 20.71 -11.73 -3.40
N ASN A 225 20.33 -11.48 -2.15
CA ASN A 225 20.82 -12.26 -1.02
C ASN A 225 19.70 -12.63 -0.06
N SER A 226 19.06 -13.77 -0.26
CA SER A 226 18.05 -14.34 0.65
C SER A 226 18.62 -14.85 1.99
N ASN A 227 19.95 -14.93 2.12
CA ASN A 227 20.64 -15.37 3.33
C ASN A 227 21.12 -14.15 4.14
N TYR A 228 20.76 -14.09 5.42
CA TYR A 228 21.16 -13.00 6.32
C TYR A 228 22.66 -12.70 6.32
N ASN A 229 23.51 -13.73 6.27
CA ASN A 229 24.96 -13.55 6.26
C ASN A 229 25.46 -12.87 4.97
N GLU A 230 24.83 -13.15 3.83
CA GLU A 230 25.14 -12.48 2.57
C GLU A 230 24.61 -11.03 2.58
N MET A 231 23.40 -10.82 3.12
CA MET A 231 22.84 -9.47 3.34
C MET A 231 23.76 -8.63 4.22
N LYS A 232 24.33 -9.22 5.27
CA LYS A 232 25.31 -8.57 6.16
C LYS A 232 26.57 -8.12 5.42
N LYS A 233 27.06 -8.90 4.45
CA LYS A 233 28.23 -8.55 3.64
C LYS A 233 27.96 -7.39 2.67
N SER A 234 26.75 -7.28 2.19
CA SER A 234 26.32 -6.23 1.24
C SER A 234 25.56 -5.07 1.90
N ALA A 235 25.45 -5.07 3.23
CA ALA A 235 24.76 -4.03 3.97
C ALA A 235 25.45 -2.66 3.78
N ILE A 236 24.66 -1.61 3.68
CA ILE A 236 25.15 -0.22 3.75
C ILE A 236 25.78 0.04 5.12
N SER A 237 25.16 -0.51 6.17
CA SER A 237 25.69 -0.47 7.52
C SER A 237 25.18 -1.66 8.33
N TYR A 238 26.04 -2.16 9.20
CA TYR A 238 25.78 -3.25 10.13
C TYR A 238 26.42 -2.92 11.48
N ASN A 239 25.74 -3.31 12.54
CA ASN A 239 26.30 -3.26 13.88
C ASN A 239 25.64 -4.33 14.77
N ASP A 240 26.39 -4.92 15.68
CA ASP A 240 25.90 -5.86 16.69
C ASP A 240 26.19 -5.40 18.14
N ASP A 241 27.21 -4.58 18.34
CA ASP A 241 27.62 -4.12 19.68
C ASP A 241 28.00 -2.63 19.64
N VAL A 242 27.77 -1.93 20.76
CA VAL A 242 28.26 -0.55 20.97
C VAL A 242 29.18 -0.58 22.20
N GLY A 243 30.46 -0.74 21.98
CA GLY A 243 31.44 -0.90 23.08
C GLY A 243 31.18 -2.17 23.91
N ASN A 244 30.83 -2.00 25.17
CA ASN A 244 30.45 -3.11 26.06
C ASN A 244 28.96 -3.36 26.15
N ASP A 245 28.14 -2.62 25.35
CA ASP A 245 26.69 -2.77 25.27
C ASP A 245 26.35 -3.79 24.18
N LEU A 246 25.59 -4.81 24.54
CA LEU A 246 25.10 -5.87 23.63
C LEU A 246 23.99 -5.39 22.65
N ASN A 247 23.73 -4.09 22.61
CA ASN A 247 22.76 -3.48 21.73
C ASN A 247 23.45 -2.92 20.47
N PHE A 248 22.83 -3.13 19.31
CA PHE A 248 23.31 -2.48 18.10
C PHE A 248 22.94 -0.99 18.07
N LYS A 249 23.78 -0.19 17.41
CA LYS A 249 23.49 1.20 17.02
C LYS A 249 24.13 1.52 15.69
N ILE A 250 23.30 1.85 14.71
CA ILE A 250 23.71 2.25 13.38
C ILE A 250 23.37 3.72 13.18
N SER A 251 24.36 4.51 12.77
CA SER A 251 24.15 5.89 12.33
C SER A 251 24.74 6.05 10.92
N THR A 252 23.92 6.47 9.98
CA THR A 252 24.33 6.63 8.57
C THR A 252 23.48 7.65 7.86
N THR A 253 23.95 8.06 6.68
CA THR A 253 23.23 8.97 5.78
C THR A 253 22.55 8.18 4.67
N LEU A 254 21.28 8.45 4.43
CA LEU A 254 20.50 7.85 3.36
C LEU A 254 20.14 8.89 2.31
N LYS A 255 20.08 8.47 1.05
CA LYS A 255 19.75 9.29 -0.11
C LYS A 255 18.27 9.31 -0.42
N ALA A 256 17.76 10.48 -0.79
CA ALA A 256 16.39 10.66 -1.25
C ALA A 256 16.05 9.73 -2.44
N GLY A 257 14.81 9.27 -2.50
CA GLY A 257 14.27 8.49 -3.61
C GLY A 257 14.77 7.04 -3.69
N LYS A 258 15.71 6.62 -2.82
CA LYS A 258 16.13 5.22 -2.73
C LYS A 258 15.35 4.47 -1.68
N ARG A 259 14.97 3.22 -1.98
CA ARG A 259 14.36 2.32 -1.00
C ARG A 259 15.43 1.68 -0.12
N TYR A 260 15.21 1.74 1.17
CA TYR A 260 16.06 1.13 2.18
C TYR A 260 15.27 0.15 3.03
N TYR A 261 15.96 -0.87 3.48
CA TYR A 261 15.45 -1.86 4.43
C TYR A 261 16.27 -1.80 5.71
N LEU A 262 15.58 -1.82 6.84
CA LEU A 262 16.15 -2.01 8.15
C LEU A 262 15.76 -3.39 8.64
N SER A 263 16.69 -4.07 9.27
CA SER A 263 16.43 -5.38 9.83
C SER A 263 17.10 -5.53 11.18
N THR A 264 16.45 -6.24 12.10
CA THR A 264 16.98 -6.54 13.43
C THR A 264 16.55 -7.92 13.90
N LYS A 265 17.40 -8.54 14.73
CA LYS A 265 17.15 -9.82 15.40
C LYS A 265 17.99 -9.96 16.66
N PHE A 266 17.76 -11.01 17.46
CA PHE A 266 18.77 -11.45 18.41
C PHE A 266 19.96 -12.05 17.65
N LYS A 267 21.18 -11.79 18.11
CA LYS A 267 22.40 -12.36 17.53
C LYS A 267 22.39 -13.89 17.66
N LEU A 268 21.95 -14.41 18.78
CA LEU A 268 21.73 -15.84 18.96
C LEU A 268 20.39 -16.27 18.37
N SER A 269 20.42 -17.06 17.29
CA SER A 269 19.23 -17.45 16.52
C SER A 269 18.19 -18.28 17.31
N SER A 270 18.61 -18.95 18.40
CA SER A 270 17.72 -19.70 19.29
C SER A 270 17.00 -18.80 20.30
N ARG A 271 17.46 -17.54 20.49
CA ARG A 271 16.87 -16.63 21.47
C ARG A 271 15.48 -16.20 21.03
N ILE A 272 14.55 -16.20 22.00
CA ILE A 272 13.19 -15.66 21.88
C ILE A 272 12.97 -14.62 22.98
N GLY A 273 12.05 -13.71 22.77
CA GLY A 273 11.72 -12.64 23.71
C GLY A 273 11.45 -11.33 23.00
N SER A 274 11.40 -10.26 23.77
CA SER A 274 11.07 -8.93 23.26
C SER A 274 12.19 -7.94 23.56
N TYR A 275 12.37 -6.96 22.70
CA TYR A 275 13.19 -5.78 22.93
C TYR A 275 12.63 -4.57 22.19
N VAL A 276 13.13 -3.40 22.52
CA VAL A 276 12.71 -2.15 21.89
C VAL A 276 13.69 -1.77 20.79
N VAL A 277 13.15 -1.37 19.67
CA VAL A 277 13.90 -0.80 18.55
C VAL A 277 13.53 0.68 18.44
N ASN A 278 14.54 1.52 18.28
CA ASN A 278 14.39 2.96 18.15
C ASN A 278 14.88 3.43 16.79
N PHE A 279 14.18 4.40 16.23
CA PHE A 279 14.47 4.95 14.92
C PHE A 279 14.33 6.48 14.95
N ASN A 280 15.42 7.18 14.73
CA ASN A 280 15.44 8.63 14.61
C ASN A 280 16.00 9.01 13.25
N TYR A 281 15.38 9.99 12.60
CA TYR A 281 15.93 10.55 11.38
C TYR A 281 15.83 12.08 11.38
N THR A 282 16.79 12.74 10.74
CA THR A 282 16.82 14.18 10.57
C THR A 282 17.16 14.50 9.11
N CYS A 283 16.41 15.40 8.49
CA CYS A 283 16.73 15.89 7.16
C CYS A 283 18.07 16.66 7.19
N ILE A 284 18.89 16.48 6.15
CA ILE A 284 20.18 17.18 6.02
C ILE A 284 19.96 18.63 5.57
N GLU A 285 18.89 18.88 4.81
CA GLU A 285 18.55 20.20 4.28
C GLU A 285 17.63 20.99 5.23
N ASN A 286 17.61 22.30 5.08
CA ASN A 286 16.68 23.17 5.80
C ASN A 286 15.24 22.77 5.50
N HIS A 287 14.47 22.55 6.55
CA HIS A 287 13.08 22.19 6.43
C HIS A 287 12.26 23.33 5.82
N SER A 288 11.55 23.05 4.74
CA SER A 288 10.50 23.93 4.22
C SER A 288 9.18 23.55 4.84
N TYR A 289 8.66 24.36 5.74
CA TYR A 289 7.42 24.10 6.45
C TYR A 289 6.25 24.78 5.76
N VAL A 290 5.14 24.07 5.59
CA VAL A 290 3.85 24.62 5.19
C VAL A 290 2.82 24.39 6.29
N ALA A 291 1.89 25.33 6.43
CA ALA A 291 0.74 25.11 7.31
C ALA A 291 -0.09 23.94 6.79
N SER A 292 -0.22 22.87 7.59
CA SER A 292 -0.97 21.68 7.20
C SER A 292 -2.41 21.72 7.70
N CYS A 293 -2.64 22.22 8.92
CA CYS A 293 -3.95 22.39 9.53
C CYS A 293 -3.84 23.23 10.82
N LEU A 294 -4.98 23.72 11.28
CA LEU A 294 -5.16 24.14 12.67
C LEU A 294 -5.74 22.93 13.40
N GLU A 295 -4.99 22.36 14.33
CA GLU A 295 -5.48 21.31 15.21
C GLU A 295 -5.99 21.95 16.51
N GLN A 296 -7.21 21.61 16.93
CA GLN A 296 -7.73 21.97 18.26
C GLN A 296 -7.13 21.03 19.29
N ASP A 297 -6.54 21.59 20.33
CA ASP A 297 -6.13 20.80 21.47
C ASP A 297 -7.38 20.40 22.29
N PHE A 298 -7.80 19.15 22.09
CA PHE A 298 -8.95 18.58 22.80
C PHE A 298 -8.72 18.37 24.31
N ILE A 299 -7.50 18.47 24.80
CA ILE A 299 -7.17 18.23 26.20
C ILE A 299 -7.32 19.53 27.03
N SER A 300 -6.98 20.67 26.46
CA SER A 300 -7.02 21.96 27.16
C SER A 300 -8.19 22.87 26.79
N GLY A 301 -8.92 22.58 25.74
CA GLY A 301 -10.17 23.24 25.33
C GLY A 301 -10.06 24.69 24.84
N ASN A 302 -8.84 25.26 24.70
CA ASN A 302 -8.72 26.72 24.54
C ASN A 302 -7.70 27.24 23.50
N TYR A 303 -7.01 26.38 22.73
CA TYR A 303 -5.97 26.88 21.81
C TYR A 303 -5.99 26.18 20.47
N ASP A 304 -6.04 26.98 19.40
CA ASP A 304 -5.73 26.50 18.05
C ASP A 304 -4.21 26.32 17.90
N ILE A 305 -3.77 25.10 17.66
CA ILE A 305 -2.35 24.80 17.42
C ILE A 305 -2.11 24.79 15.92
N LEU A 306 -1.26 25.68 15.43
CA LEU A 306 -0.79 25.65 14.06
C LEU A 306 0.24 24.53 13.89
N VAL A 307 -0.13 23.48 13.18
CA VAL A 307 0.79 22.40 12.82
C VAL A 307 1.46 22.76 11.51
N LEU A 308 2.76 22.97 11.57
CA LEU A 308 3.60 23.13 10.38
C LEU A 308 4.20 21.77 10.03
N LYS A 309 3.95 21.30 8.83
CA LYS A 309 4.49 20.05 8.30
C LYS A 309 5.59 20.35 7.31
N CYS A 310 6.76 19.71 7.48
CA CYS A 310 7.81 19.77 6.46
C CYS A 310 7.33 19.04 5.21
N VAL A 311 7.35 19.71 4.06
CA VAL A 311 6.93 19.14 2.77
C VAL A 311 7.79 17.96 2.34
N ASN A 312 9.04 17.89 2.81
CA ASN A 312 10.02 16.92 2.34
C ASN A 312 10.16 15.69 3.24
N CYS A 313 9.94 15.80 4.55
CA CYS A 313 10.24 14.71 5.48
C CYS A 313 9.13 14.42 6.49
N SER A 314 7.98 15.06 6.36
CA SER A 314 6.85 14.93 7.30
C SER A 314 7.13 15.34 8.75
N ALA A 315 8.30 15.93 9.03
CA ALA A 315 8.56 16.53 10.33
C ALA A 315 7.50 17.57 10.64
N ARG A 316 6.98 17.55 11.87
CA ARG A 316 5.94 18.48 12.33
C ARG A 316 6.50 19.40 13.39
N ILE A 317 6.16 20.67 13.30
CA ILE A 317 6.36 21.65 14.37
C ILE A 317 4.97 22.14 14.79
N CYS A 318 4.63 21.95 16.06
CA CYS A 318 3.45 22.55 16.66
C CYS A 318 3.83 23.95 17.14
N ARG A 319 3.14 24.98 16.66
CA ARG A 319 3.25 26.36 17.18
C ARG A 319 1.90 26.78 17.70
N GLN A 320 1.89 27.38 18.87
CA GLN A 320 0.71 28.05 19.37
C GLN A 320 0.32 29.19 18.42
N ASN A 321 -0.97 29.48 18.29
CA ASN A 321 -1.50 30.49 17.39
C ASN A 321 -0.71 31.79 17.51
N PRO A 322 -0.11 32.31 16.43
CA PRO A 322 0.72 33.52 16.49
C PRO A 322 -0.02 34.79 16.90
N CYS A 323 -1.34 34.78 16.87
CA CYS A 323 -2.16 35.91 17.35
C CYS A 323 -2.19 36.03 18.88
N ARG A 324 -1.68 35.07 19.65
CA ARG A 324 -1.64 35.09 21.11
C ARG A 324 -0.26 34.88 21.74
N ALA A 325 0.73 34.40 20.99
CA ALA A 325 2.11 34.33 21.46
C ALA A 325 2.86 35.55 20.94
N LYS A 326 3.29 36.44 21.83
CA LYS A 326 4.39 37.37 21.52
C LYS A 326 5.57 36.47 21.12
N CYS A 327 6.04 36.64 19.88
CA CYS A 327 7.25 35.96 19.41
C CYS A 327 8.37 36.27 20.40
N GLU A 328 8.90 35.27 21.09
CA GLU A 328 10.24 35.28 21.63
C GLU A 328 11.20 34.71 20.58
#